data_9c89e0d5e551f7c14e88592c79ab6804
#
_entry.id   9c89e0d5e551f7c14e88592c79ab6804
#
_cell.length_a   1.000
_cell.length_b   1.000
_cell.length_c   1.000
_cell.angle_alpha   90.00
_cell.angle_beta   90.00
_cell.angle_gamma   90.00
#
_symmetry.space_group_name_H-M   'P 1'
#
loop_
_entity.id
_entity.type
_entity.pdbx_description
1 polymer ?
#
loop_
_entity_poly.entity_id
_entity_poly.type
_entity_poly.pdbx_seq_one_letter_code
_entity_poly.pdbx_strand_id
1 'polypeptide(L)'
;MTTELVSTEPATGKEIWRGQAGNVDETIERARKALRQWSREPLGRRIEFVRRFANEVRKHGDAFAELIARETGKPLWEARTEVEAVIGKVEISITAYAERTGQKKLNSALQGTAALRHKPHGVMAVLGPYNFPAHLPNGHIVPALIAGNVVIFKPSEKTPAVGEFLTRCFHEAKVPEGVVQCIHGGAEVGQALVE
;
A
#
# COMPACT_ATOMS: atom_id res chain seq x y z
N MET A 1 -0.81 -19.67 -19.30
CA MET A 1 -2.08 -19.01 -19.67
C MET A 1 -2.32 -17.92 -18.63
N THR A 2 -2.45 -16.67 -19.05
CA THR A 2 -2.75 -15.56 -18.13
C THR A 2 -4.22 -15.66 -17.73
N THR A 3 -4.49 -15.78 -16.42
CA THR A 3 -5.86 -15.83 -15.88
C THR A 3 -6.50 -14.47 -16.00
N GLU A 4 -7.61 -14.38 -16.73
CA GLU A 4 -8.43 -13.16 -16.79
C GLU A 4 -9.20 -12.98 -15.48
N LEU A 5 -9.24 -11.74 -14.99
CA LEU A 5 -9.95 -11.34 -13.78
C LEU A 5 -11.02 -10.31 -14.15
N VAL A 6 -12.20 -10.45 -13.58
CA VAL A 6 -13.32 -9.53 -13.78
C VAL A 6 -13.92 -9.18 -12.42
N SER A 7 -14.10 -7.89 -12.16
CA SER A 7 -14.87 -7.41 -11.02
C SER A 7 -16.22 -6.86 -11.47
N THR A 8 -17.26 -7.19 -10.73
CA THR A 8 -18.65 -6.80 -11.02
C THR A 8 -19.26 -6.08 -9.82
N GLU A 9 -20.11 -5.12 -10.10
CA GLU A 9 -20.91 -4.43 -9.09
C GLU A 9 -21.96 -5.37 -8.51
N PRO A 10 -21.91 -5.70 -7.21
CA PRO A 10 -22.84 -6.69 -6.61
C PRO A 10 -24.32 -6.31 -6.75
N ALA A 11 -24.63 -5.00 -6.74
CA ALA A 11 -26.00 -4.50 -6.81
C ALA A 11 -26.65 -4.67 -8.21
N THR A 12 -25.84 -4.65 -9.27
CA THR A 12 -26.37 -4.62 -10.65
C THR A 12 -25.87 -5.78 -11.53
N GLY A 13 -24.82 -6.47 -11.10
CA GLY A 13 -24.10 -7.50 -11.89
C GLY A 13 -23.28 -6.91 -13.05
N LYS A 14 -23.20 -5.59 -13.18
CA LYS A 14 -22.43 -4.94 -14.24
C LYS A 14 -20.93 -5.04 -13.99
N GLU A 15 -20.18 -5.26 -15.04
CA GLU A 15 -18.72 -5.22 -14.98
C GLU A 15 -18.22 -3.81 -14.62
N ILE A 16 -17.29 -3.75 -13.66
CA ILE A 16 -16.62 -2.52 -13.22
C ILE A 16 -15.19 -2.49 -13.74
N TRP A 17 -14.53 -3.62 -13.72
CA TRP A 17 -13.12 -3.72 -14.05
C TRP A 17 -12.81 -5.09 -14.68
N ARG A 18 -11.85 -5.09 -15.59
CA ARG A 18 -11.31 -6.28 -16.23
C ARG A 18 -9.80 -6.16 -16.38
N GLY A 19 -9.08 -7.22 -16.08
CA GLY A 19 -7.63 -7.28 -16.21
C GLY A 19 -7.09 -8.69 -16.23
N GLN A 20 -5.77 -8.80 -16.14
CA GLN A 20 -5.07 -10.08 -16.16
C GLN A 20 -4.22 -10.23 -14.90
N ALA A 21 -3.96 -11.48 -14.51
CA ALA A 21 -3.01 -11.79 -13.45
C ALA A 21 -1.60 -11.29 -13.83
N GLY A 22 -0.94 -10.65 -12.86
CA GLY A 22 0.40 -10.10 -13.05
C GLY A 22 1.49 -11.17 -12.97
N ASN A 23 2.67 -10.82 -13.49
CA ASN A 23 3.88 -11.62 -13.36
C ASN A 23 4.59 -11.29 -12.04
N VAL A 24 4.69 -12.27 -11.14
CA VAL A 24 5.27 -12.11 -9.80
C VAL A 24 6.76 -11.82 -9.88
N ASP A 25 7.51 -12.57 -10.67
CA ASP A 25 8.97 -12.43 -10.78
C ASP A 25 9.38 -11.04 -11.28
N GLU A 26 8.76 -10.57 -12.36
CA GLU A 26 9.01 -9.23 -12.90
C GLU A 26 8.66 -8.13 -11.88
N THR A 27 7.57 -8.32 -11.12
CA THR A 27 7.14 -7.36 -10.12
C THR A 27 8.11 -7.30 -8.94
N ILE A 28 8.61 -8.47 -8.49
CA ILE A 28 9.64 -8.57 -7.44
C ILE A 28 10.96 -7.93 -7.92
N GLU A 29 11.36 -8.19 -9.15
CA GLU A 29 12.60 -7.63 -9.70
C GLU A 29 12.56 -6.10 -9.74
N ARG A 30 11.45 -5.52 -10.22
CA ARG A 30 11.23 -4.06 -10.21
C ARG A 30 11.25 -3.50 -8.78
N ALA A 31 10.61 -4.18 -7.83
CA ALA A 31 10.61 -3.78 -6.43
C ALA A 31 12.02 -3.79 -5.83
N ARG A 32 12.80 -4.86 -6.06
CA ARG A 32 14.19 -4.96 -5.59
C ARG A 32 15.09 -3.86 -6.16
N LYS A 33 14.87 -3.49 -7.42
CA LYS A 33 15.58 -2.38 -8.05
C LYS A 33 15.24 -1.04 -7.37
N ALA A 34 13.95 -0.77 -7.16
CA ALA A 34 13.48 0.45 -6.51
C ALA A 34 13.94 0.56 -5.04
N LEU A 35 14.01 -0.56 -4.32
CA LEU A 35 14.44 -0.62 -2.92
C LEU A 35 15.81 0.00 -2.69
N ARG A 36 16.74 -0.17 -3.63
CA ARG A 36 18.13 0.35 -3.49
C ARG A 36 18.18 1.85 -3.29
N GLN A 37 17.30 2.58 -3.97
CA GLN A 37 17.19 4.02 -3.84
C GLN A 37 16.27 4.40 -2.67
N TRP A 38 15.07 3.81 -2.59
CA TRP A 38 14.07 4.15 -1.59
C TRP A 38 14.54 3.94 -0.15
N SER A 39 15.26 2.86 0.13
CA SER A 39 15.79 2.57 1.48
C SER A 39 16.81 3.60 1.97
N ARG A 40 17.43 4.36 1.04
CA ARG A 40 18.39 5.44 1.33
C ARG A 40 17.76 6.83 1.33
N GLU A 41 16.52 6.93 0.88
CA GLU A 41 15.79 8.22 0.87
C GLU A 41 15.64 8.72 2.31
N PRO A 42 15.95 9.98 2.60
CA PRO A 42 15.78 10.55 3.94
C PRO A 42 14.36 10.39 4.47
N LEU A 43 14.20 10.15 5.78
CA LEU A 43 12.89 9.98 6.41
C LEU A 43 11.93 11.12 6.08
N GLY A 44 12.41 12.37 6.14
CA GLY A 44 11.59 13.56 5.84
C GLY A 44 11.01 13.52 4.42
N ARG A 45 11.79 13.03 3.44
CA ARG A 45 11.33 12.88 2.06
C ARG A 45 10.29 11.78 1.92
N ARG A 46 10.49 10.64 2.60
CA ARG A 46 9.48 9.56 2.60
C ARG A 46 8.17 10.02 3.24
N ILE A 47 8.24 10.81 4.32
CA ILE A 47 7.06 11.44 4.95
C ILE A 47 6.37 12.41 3.97
N GLU A 48 7.13 13.22 3.24
CA GLU A 48 6.58 14.14 2.24
C GLU A 48 5.80 13.38 1.14
N PHE A 49 6.31 12.26 0.66
CA PHE A 49 5.62 11.43 -0.33
C PHE A 49 4.29 10.86 0.19
N VAL A 50 4.26 10.32 1.41
CA VAL A 50 3.00 9.77 1.96
C VAL A 50 1.99 10.87 2.30
N ARG A 51 2.43 12.09 2.63
CA ARG A 51 1.54 13.25 2.78
C ARG A 51 0.95 13.71 1.44
N ARG A 52 1.75 13.72 0.37
CA ARG A 52 1.25 13.97 -0.99
C ARG A 52 0.22 12.91 -1.40
N PHE A 53 0.49 11.64 -1.11
CA PHE A 53 -0.49 10.57 -1.32
C PHE A 53 -1.82 10.86 -0.60
N ALA A 54 -1.81 11.25 0.68
CA ALA A 54 -3.04 11.62 1.39
C ALA A 54 -3.79 12.78 0.70
N ASN A 55 -3.06 13.74 0.13
CA ASN A 55 -3.66 14.84 -0.64
C ASN A 55 -4.28 14.37 -1.97
N GLU A 56 -3.65 13.45 -2.68
CA GLU A 56 -4.25 12.87 -3.89
C GLU A 56 -5.50 12.03 -3.56
N VAL A 57 -5.49 11.26 -2.47
CA VAL A 57 -6.70 10.55 -2.02
C VAL A 57 -7.81 11.54 -1.68
N ARG A 58 -7.51 12.66 -0.99
CA ARG A 58 -8.50 13.70 -0.66
C ARG A 58 -9.07 14.36 -1.90
N LYS A 59 -8.23 14.67 -2.89
CA LYS A 59 -8.65 15.28 -4.16
C LYS A 59 -9.62 14.39 -4.93
N HIS A 60 -9.47 13.09 -4.86
CA HIS A 60 -10.30 12.10 -5.54
C HIS A 60 -11.33 11.42 -4.62
N GLY A 61 -11.56 11.96 -3.42
CA GLY A 61 -12.29 11.30 -2.34
C GLY A 61 -13.68 10.80 -2.71
N ASP A 62 -14.50 11.61 -3.38
CA ASP A 62 -15.86 11.21 -3.77
C ASP A 62 -15.83 10.09 -4.82
N ALA A 63 -14.99 10.20 -5.85
CA ALA A 63 -14.84 9.15 -6.87
C ALA A 63 -14.31 7.84 -6.28
N PHE A 64 -13.40 7.94 -5.30
CA PHE A 64 -12.87 6.77 -4.63
C PHE A 64 -13.91 6.10 -3.74
N ALA A 65 -14.69 6.88 -2.98
CA ALA A 65 -15.80 6.37 -2.17
C ALA A 65 -16.88 5.69 -3.04
N GLU A 66 -17.23 6.29 -4.17
CA GLU A 66 -18.18 5.69 -5.12
C GLU A 66 -17.65 4.34 -5.66
N LEU A 67 -16.37 4.27 -6.04
CA LEU A 67 -15.76 3.03 -6.52
C LEU A 67 -15.77 1.94 -5.44
N ILE A 68 -15.39 2.28 -4.20
CA ILE A 68 -15.44 1.36 -3.05
C ILE A 68 -16.88 0.85 -2.84
N ALA A 69 -17.87 1.74 -2.82
CA ALA A 69 -19.27 1.37 -2.64
C ALA A 69 -19.77 0.43 -3.75
N ARG A 70 -19.45 0.74 -5.00
CA ARG A 70 -19.86 -0.05 -6.16
C ARG A 70 -19.20 -1.44 -6.18
N GLU A 71 -17.89 -1.52 -5.90
CA GLU A 71 -17.15 -2.78 -6.01
C GLU A 71 -17.39 -3.71 -4.81
N THR A 72 -17.64 -3.14 -3.61
CA THR A 72 -17.91 -3.93 -2.39
C THR A 72 -19.40 -4.17 -2.11
N GLY A 73 -20.29 -3.35 -2.68
CA GLY A 73 -21.71 -3.35 -2.35
C GLY A 73 -22.08 -2.67 -1.03
N LYS A 74 -21.10 -2.02 -0.34
CA LYS A 74 -21.35 -1.31 0.92
C LYS A 74 -22.05 0.03 0.68
N PRO A 75 -22.77 0.59 1.69
CA PRO A 75 -23.37 1.92 1.58
C PRO A 75 -22.33 3.01 1.30
N LEU A 76 -22.70 4.00 0.48
CA LEU A 76 -21.77 5.09 0.11
C LEU A 76 -21.25 5.87 1.32
N TRP A 77 -22.09 6.07 2.35
CA TRP A 77 -21.64 6.76 3.57
C TRP A 77 -20.52 5.99 4.29
N GLU A 78 -20.58 4.65 4.30
CA GLU A 78 -19.53 3.81 4.88
C GLU A 78 -18.25 3.85 4.02
N ALA A 79 -18.39 3.82 2.69
CA ALA A 79 -17.25 3.98 1.78
C ALA A 79 -16.55 5.34 1.97
N ARG A 80 -17.29 6.42 2.23
CA ARG A 80 -16.73 7.73 2.58
C ARG A 80 -15.92 7.68 3.88
N THR A 81 -16.40 6.99 4.91
CA THR A 81 -15.62 6.83 6.16
C THR A 81 -14.34 6.02 5.94
N GLU A 82 -14.35 5.06 5.01
CA GLU A 82 -13.15 4.32 4.64
C GLU A 82 -12.10 5.22 3.97
N VAL A 83 -12.51 6.11 3.07
CA VAL A 83 -11.62 7.09 2.43
C VAL A 83 -10.99 8.02 3.48
N GLU A 84 -11.78 8.54 4.42
CA GLU A 84 -11.25 9.37 5.51
C GLU A 84 -10.25 8.59 6.39
N ALA A 85 -10.50 7.31 6.64
CA ALA A 85 -9.58 6.45 7.38
C ALA A 85 -8.26 6.22 6.61
N VAL A 86 -8.30 6.10 5.27
CA VAL A 86 -7.10 6.05 4.42
C VAL A 86 -6.26 7.31 4.58
N ILE A 87 -6.89 8.48 4.52
CA ILE A 87 -6.23 9.79 4.66
C ILE A 87 -5.62 9.94 6.07
N GLY A 88 -6.41 9.70 7.11
CA GLY A 88 -6.00 9.86 8.50
C GLY A 88 -4.87 8.90 8.91
N LYS A 89 -4.79 7.73 8.28
CA LYS A 89 -3.76 6.73 8.56
C LYS A 89 -2.35 7.23 8.33
N VAL A 90 -2.14 8.22 7.47
CA VAL A 90 -0.83 8.77 7.16
C VAL A 90 -0.20 9.42 8.40
N GLU A 91 -0.90 10.36 9.06
CA GLU A 91 -0.36 11.02 10.25
C GLU A 91 -0.27 10.07 11.45
N ILE A 92 -1.23 9.14 11.60
CA ILE A 92 -1.14 8.08 12.60
C ILE A 92 0.14 7.25 12.41
N SER A 93 0.48 6.90 11.18
CA SER A 93 1.68 6.10 10.87
C SER A 93 2.97 6.88 11.10
N ILE A 94 2.99 8.18 10.80
CA ILE A 94 4.14 9.07 11.06
C ILE A 94 4.40 9.16 12.56
N THR A 95 3.36 9.40 13.36
CA THR A 95 3.45 9.47 14.82
C THR A 95 3.93 8.14 15.40
N ALA A 96 3.32 7.02 14.97
CA ALA A 96 3.70 5.69 15.42
C ALA A 96 5.16 5.33 15.06
N TYR A 97 5.62 5.75 13.88
CA TYR A 97 7.03 5.58 13.51
C TYR A 97 7.97 6.34 14.45
N ALA A 98 7.68 7.62 14.71
CA ALA A 98 8.49 8.44 15.60
C ALA A 98 8.57 7.87 17.04
N GLU A 99 7.46 7.37 17.56
CA GLU A 99 7.38 6.79 18.91
C GLU A 99 8.10 5.44 19.04
N ARG A 100 8.01 4.58 18.01
CA ARG A 100 8.43 3.18 18.10
C ARG A 100 9.82 2.90 17.53
N THR A 101 10.30 3.73 16.59
CA THR A 101 11.55 3.44 15.86
C THR A 101 12.67 4.45 16.14
N GLY A 102 12.52 5.28 17.17
CA GLY A 102 13.55 6.24 17.60
C GLY A 102 14.89 5.54 17.88
N GLN A 103 15.99 6.15 17.44
CA GLN A 103 17.34 5.67 17.79
C GLN A 103 17.55 5.83 19.30
N LYS A 104 17.89 4.73 19.97
CA LYS A 104 18.22 4.75 21.40
C LYS A 104 19.72 4.47 21.57
N LYS A 105 20.41 5.41 22.24
CA LYS A 105 21.75 5.11 22.79
C LYS A 105 21.54 4.35 24.10
N LEU A 106 22.23 3.24 24.22
CA LEU A 106 22.18 2.39 25.40
C LEU A 106 23.54 2.48 26.11
N ASN A 107 23.50 2.46 27.44
CA ASN A 107 24.73 2.33 28.21
C ASN A 107 25.32 0.94 28.00
N SER A 108 26.58 0.87 27.61
CA SER A 108 27.32 -0.39 27.48
C SER A 108 28.04 -0.71 28.77
N ALA A 109 28.01 -1.96 29.22
CA ALA A 109 28.80 -2.44 30.35
C ALA A 109 30.31 -2.47 30.05
N LEU A 110 30.68 -2.45 28.77
CA LEU A 110 32.05 -2.35 28.27
C LEU A 110 32.25 -0.91 27.77
N GLN A 111 33.50 -0.42 27.87
CA GLN A 111 33.87 0.91 27.38
C GLN A 111 33.53 1.03 25.89
N GLY A 112 32.32 1.53 25.57
CA GLY A 112 31.81 1.65 24.21
C GLY A 112 30.41 2.24 24.17
N THR A 113 29.90 2.55 22.97
CA THR A 113 28.55 3.06 22.75
C THR A 113 27.70 1.98 22.09
N ALA A 114 26.60 1.58 22.72
CA ALA A 114 25.58 0.74 22.11
C ALA A 114 24.46 1.60 21.54
N ALA A 115 23.95 1.24 20.36
CA ALA A 115 22.84 1.94 19.73
C ALA A 115 21.84 0.96 19.11
N LEU A 116 20.55 1.15 19.38
CA LEU A 116 19.47 0.46 18.69
C LEU A 116 19.13 1.23 17.42
N ARG A 117 19.14 0.56 16.29
CA ARG A 117 18.75 1.12 14.99
C ARG A 117 17.79 0.17 14.27
N HIS A 118 16.75 0.74 13.64
CA HIS A 118 15.84 -0.01 12.79
C HIS A 118 16.27 0.11 11.33
N LYS A 119 16.15 -0.99 10.59
CA LYS A 119 16.43 -1.06 9.15
C LYS A 119 15.18 -1.54 8.42
N PRO A 120 14.97 -1.14 7.14
CA PRO A 120 13.91 -1.73 6.33
C PRO A 120 14.09 -3.25 6.18
N HIS A 121 12.98 -3.97 6.15
CA HIS A 121 12.98 -5.40 5.80
C HIS A 121 13.32 -5.64 4.33
N GLY A 122 12.85 -4.75 3.46
CA GLY A 122 13.09 -4.85 2.02
C GLY A 122 11.81 -4.71 1.19
N VAL A 123 11.50 -5.73 0.40
CA VAL A 123 10.26 -5.83 -0.36
C VAL A 123 9.18 -6.46 0.52
N MET A 124 8.06 -5.80 0.67
CA MET A 124 6.92 -6.28 1.47
C MET A 124 5.74 -6.61 0.57
N ALA A 125 5.23 -7.83 0.68
CA ALA A 125 3.94 -8.19 0.10
C ALA A 125 2.82 -7.74 1.04
N VAL A 126 1.82 -7.04 0.50
CA VAL A 126 0.59 -6.67 1.21
C VAL A 126 -0.58 -7.31 0.49
N LEU A 127 -1.24 -8.25 1.17
CA LEU A 127 -2.43 -8.94 0.66
C LEU A 127 -3.67 -8.23 1.19
N GLY A 128 -4.43 -7.60 0.30
CA GLY A 128 -5.62 -6.82 0.67
C GLY A 128 -6.88 -7.67 0.74
N PRO A 129 -7.74 -7.45 1.75
CA PRO A 129 -9.04 -8.09 1.83
C PRO A 129 -10.07 -7.36 0.97
N TYR A 130 -11.22 -8.01 0.72
CA TYR A 130 -12.30 -7.40 -0.07
C TYR A 130 -13.24 -6.48 0.74
N ASN A 131 -13.34 -6.67 2.06
CA ASN A 131 -14.32 -5.97 2.90
C ASN A 131 -13.92 -4.53 3.26
N PHE A 132 -12.63 -4.24 3.37
CA PHE A 132 -12.05 -2.91 3.51
C PHE A 132 -10.85 -2.78 2.56
N PRO A 133 -11.13 -2.73 1.25
CA PRO A 133 -10.11 -2.92 0.20
C PRO A 133 -9.09 -1.78 0.11
N ALA A 134 -9.41 -0.61 0.66
CA ALA A 134 -8.53 0.54 0.68
C ALA A 134 -7.87 0.73 2.06
N HIS A 135 -8.67 0.77 3.14
CA HIS A 135 -8.20 1.13 4.48
C HIS A 135 -7.22 0.11 5.08
N LEU A 136 -7.56 -1.18 5.03
CA LEU A 136 -6.71 -2.20 5.65
C LEU A 136 -5.35 -2.34 4.97
N PRO A 137 -5.24 -2.50 3.64
CA PRO A 137 -3.93 -2.55 3.00
C PRO A 137 -3.16 -1.24 3.18
N ASN A 138 -3.81 -0.07 3.13
CA ASN A 138 -3.15 1.21 3.40
C ASN A 138 -2.52 1.27 4.79
N GLY A 139 -3.15 0.61 5.78
CA GLY A 139 -2.62 0.46 7.13
C GLY A 139 -1.28 -0.28 7.22
N HIS A 140 -0.91 -1.05 6.20
CA HIS A 140 0.37 -1.74 6.05
C HIS A 140 1.30 -1.02 5.07
N ILE A 141 0.76 -0.48 3.96
CA ILE A 141 1.54 0.20 2.93
C ILE A 141 2.24 1.44 3.48
N VAL A 142 1.49 2.36 4.09
CA VAL A 142 2.04 3.66 4.56
C VAL A 142 3.16 3.48 5.58
N PRO A 143 3.01 2.69 6.68
CA PRO A 143 4.11 2.51 7.62
C PRO A 143 5.31 1.77 7.01
N ALA A 144 5.09 0.84 6.06
CA ALA A 144 6.17 0.19 5.33
C ALA A 144 7.01 1.19 4.53
N LEU A 145 6.35 2.10 3.81
CA LEU A 145 7.02 3.16 3.04
C LEU A 145 7.80 4.12 3.95
N ILE A 146 7.22 4.56 5.06
CA ILE A 146 7.89 5.42 6.05
C ILE A 146 9.13 4.73 6.59
N ALA A 147 9.08 3.42 6.86
CA ALA A 147 10.22 2.63 7.32
C ALA A 147 11.29 2.36 6.25
N GLY A 148 11.04 2.75 4.99
CA GLY A 148 12.00 2.60 3.89
C GLY A 148 11.88 1.27 3.13
N ASN A 149 10.79 0.52 3.33
CA ASN A 149 10.46 -0.65 2.54
C ASN A 149 9.77 -0.24 1.24
N VAL A 150 9.82 -1.10 0.24
CA VAL A 150 8.97 -1.04 -0.95
C VAL A 150 7.85 -2.06 -0.84
N VAL A 151 6.75 -1.84 -1.55
CA VAL A 151 5.54 -2.65 -1.38
C VAL A 151 5.05 -3.19 -2.71
N ILE A 152 4.74 -4.48 -2.72
CA ILE A 152 3.92 -5.12 -3.74
C ILE A 152 2.54 -5.37 -3.11
N PHE A 153 1.55 -4.65 -3.59
CA PHE A 153 0.18 -4.75 -3.13
C PHE A 153 -0.63 -5.66 -4.04
N LYS A 154 -1.10 -6.77 -3.50
CA LYS A 154 -2.08 -7.64 -4.16
C LYS A 154 -3.45 -7.38 -3.54
N PRO A 155 -4.34 -6.63 -4.19
CA PRO A 155 -5.73 -6.52 -3.73
C PRO A 155 -6.44 -7.87 -3.81
N SER A 156 -7.58 -7.99 -3.14
CA SER A 156 -8.46 -9.11 -3.38
C SER A 156 -8.89 -9.12 -4.85
N GLU A 157 -9.04 -10.31 -5.40
CA GLU A 157 -9.59 -10.52 -6.76
C GLU A 157 -11.05 -10.07 -6.90
N LYS A 158 -11.71 -9.79 -5.76
CA LYS A 158 -13.08 -9.23 -5.70
C LYS A 158 -13.10 -7.71 -5.75
N THR A 159 -11.99 -7.04 -5.48
CA THR A 159 -11.90 -5.56 -5.39
C THR A 159 -10.63 -5.03 -6.07
N PRO A 160 -10.32 -5.48 -7.30
CA PRO A 160 -9.11 -5.08 -8.01
C PRO A 160 -9.12 -3.61 -8.40
N ALA A 161 -10.28 -3.05 -8.78
CA ALA A 161 -10.38 -1.65 -9.18
C ALA A 161 -10.05 -0.69 -8.04
N VAL A 162 -10.51 -0.99 -6.82
CA VAL A 162 -10.16 -0.21 -5.61
C VAL A 162 -8.65 -0.28 -5.35
N GLY A 163 -8.04 -1.46 -5.49
CA GLY A 163 -6.60 -1.63 -5.31
C GLY A 163 -5.77 -0.84 -6.33
N GLU A 164 -6.19 -0.86 -7.58
CA GLU A 164 -5.57 -0.09 -8.66
C GLU A 164 -5.72 1.43 -8.43
N PHE A 165 -6.90 1.87 -8.01
CA PHE A 165 -7.15 3.27 -7.68
C PHE A 165 -6.23 3.75 -6.54
N LEU A 166 -6.14 2.98 -5.46
CA LEU A 166 -5.26 3.30 -4.33
C LEU A 166 -3.80 3.43 -4.78
N THR A 167 -3.33 2.49 -5.61
CA THR A 167 -1.96 2.51 -6.14
C THR A 167 -1.72 3.70 -7.06
N ARG A 168 -2.70 4.06 -7.89
CA ARG A 168 -2.64 5.26 -8.73
C ARG A 168 -2.45 6.52 -7.92
N CYS A 169 -3.12 6.68 -6.76
CA CYS A 169 -2.91 7.83 -5.87
C CYS A 169 -1.44 7.95 -5.39
N PHE A 170 -0.74 6.83 -5.15
CA PHE A 170 0.70 6.85 -4.85
C PHE A 170 1.53 7.34 -6.05
N HIS A 171 1.19 6.90 -7.26
CA HIS A 171 1.89 7.32 -8.48
C HIS A 171 1.65 8.81 -8.78
N GLU A 172 0.42 9.31 -8.62
CA GLU A 172 0.08 10.73 -8.77
C GLU A 172 0.80 11.61 -7.72
N ALA A 173 1.00 11.08 -6.51
CA ALA A 173 1.84 11.70 -5.47
C ALA A 173 3.33 11.70 -5.80
N LYS A 174 3.74 11.16 -6.97
CA LYS A 174 5.12 11.07 -7.44
C LYS A 174 6.00 10.19 -6.55
N VAL A 175 5.42 9.19 -5.90
CA VAL A 175 6.20 8.11 -5.30
C VAL A 175 6.99 7.44 -6.43
N PRO A 176 8.30 7.22 -6.28
CA PRO A 176 9.13 6.69 -7.36
C PRO A 176 8.62 5.34 -7.89
N GLU A 177 8.80 5.11 -9.19
CA GLU A 177 8.39 3.88 -9.85
C GLU A 177 8.98 2.64 -9.16
N GLY A 178 8.17 1.59 -9.01
CA GLY A 178 8.56 0.34 -8.36
C GLY A 178 8.52 0.36 -6.83
N VAL A 179 8.33 1.52 -6.19
CA VAL A 179 8.23 1.63 -4.71
C VAL A 179 6.87 1.12 -4.21
N VAL A 180 5.79 1.42 -4.92
CA VAL A 180 4.46 0.84 -4.69
C VAL A 180 3.98 0.27 -6.01
N GLN A 181 3.72 -1.03 -6.04
CA GLN A 181 3.22 -1.73 -7.22
C GLN A 181 1.95 -2.47 -6.86
N CYS A 182 0.96 -2.45 -7.76
CA CYS A 182 -0.22 -3.30 -7.69
C CYS A 182 0.02 -4.53 -8.57
N ILE A 183 -0.29 -5.71 -8.04
CA ILE A 183 -0.31 -6.95 -8.80
C ILE A 183 -1.67 -7.62 -8.62
N HIS A 184 -2.33 -7.91 -9.72
CA HIS A 184 -3.61 -8.63 -9.71
C HIS A 184 -3.40 -10.13 -9.80
N GLY A 185 -4.32 -10.88 -9.22
CA GLY A 185 -4.31 -12.34 -9.25
C GLY A 185 -5.15 -12.96 -8.15
N GLY A 186 -5.42 -14.24 -8.28
CA GLY A 186 -6.08 -15.05 -7.27
C GLY A 186 -5.15 -15.55 -6.17
N ALA A 187 -5.48 -16.71 -5.62
CA ALA A 187 -4.72 -17.34 -4.54
C ALA A 187 -3.30 -17.72 -4.99
N GLU A 188 -3.14 -18.16 -6.23
CA GLU A 188 -1.87 -18.58 -6.83
C GLU A 188 -0.82 -17.46 -6.85
N VAL A 189 -1.24 -16.23 -7.23
CA VAL A 189 -0.36 -15.05 -7.18
C VAL A 189 -0.03 -14.67 -5.74
N GLY A 190 -1.02 -14.79 -4.83
CA GLY A 190 -0.79 -14.56 -3.40
C GLY A 190 0.21 -15.53 -2.81
N GLN A 191 0.14 -16.80 -3.15
CA GLN A 191 1.07 -17.84 -2.71
C GLN A 191 2.48 -17.59 -3.26
N ALA A 192 2.61 -17.33 -4.56
CA ALA A 192 3.90 -17.04 -5.19
C ALA A 192 4.59 -15.77 -4.64
N LEU A 193 3.85 -14.83 -4.05
CA LEU A 193 4.45 -13.64 -3.41
C LEU A 193 5.04 -13.93 -2.02
N VAL A 194 4.68 -15.04 -1.37
CA VAL A 194 5.14 -15.39 -0.01
C VAL A 194 6.15 -16.55 0.01
N GLU A 195 6.33 -17.23 -1.11
CA GLU A 195 7.38 -18.21 -1.36
C GLU A 195 8.71 -17.54 -1.75
#